data_2e80d878e1ef9db844634676ec294f26
#
_entry.id   2e80d878e1ef9db844634676ec294f26
#
_cell.length_a   1.000
_cell.length_b   1.000
_cell.length_c   1.000
_cell.angle_alpha   90.00
_cell.angle_beta   90.00
_cell.angle_gamma   90.00
#
_symmetry.space_group_name_H-M   'P 1'
#
loop_
_entity.id
_entity.type
_entity.pdbx_description
1 polymer ?
#
loop_
_entity_poly.entity_id
_entity_poly.type
_entity_poly.pdbx_seq_one_letter_code
_entity_poly.pdbx_strand_id
1 'polypeptide(L)'
;MTTLNVLVAVCCCYVLFLFAVAFAADRMASQGHKAWLRSPLIYTLSLSIYCTAWTFYGAVGSAARNGFEYLTIYLGPTLVMVSWWWLLRKLVRIGRTQKITSIADLISSRYGKSSLLAAGVTILAVIGTTPYIALQLQSVTLSFS
;
A
#
# COMPACT_ATOMS: atom_id res chain seq x y z
N MET A 1 17.10 -27.37 11.32
CA MET A 1 16.27 -26.63 12.30
C MET A 1 16.87 -25.27 12.68
N THR A 2 18.18 -25.15 12.82
CA THR A 2 18.85 -23.87 13.15
C THR A 2 18.67 -22.80 12.08
N THR A 3 18.72 -23.15 10.80
CA THR A 3 18.58 -22.20 9.68
C THR A 3 17.19 -21.57 9.62
N LEU A 4 16.13 -22.35 9.86
CA LEU A 4 14.76 -21.87 9.90
C LEU A 4 14.54 -20.88 11.07
N ASN A 5 15.08 -21.20 12.25
CA ASN A 5 14.96 -20.34 13.42
C ASN A 5 15.71 -19.02 13.22
N VAL A 6 16.87 -19.05 12.57
CA VAL A 6 17.63 -17.82 12.22
C VAL A 6 16.84 -16.98 11.22
N LEU A 7 16.25 -17.60 10.18
CA LEU A 7 15.43 -16.91 9.21
C LEU A 7 14.23 -16.22 9.87
N VAL A 8 13.50 -16.94 10.71
CA VAL A 8 12.35 -16.41 11.46
C VAL A 8 12.78 -15.24 12.36
N ALA A 9 13.90 -15.39 13.08
CA ALA A 9 14.43 -14.33 13.95
C ALA A 9 14.77 -13.06 13.13
N VAL A 10 15.44 -13.21 11.99
CA VAL A 10 15.78 -12.07 11.11
C VAL A 10 14.50 -11.39 10.57
N CYS A 11 13.51 -12.17 10.13
CA CYS A 11 12.22 -11.62 9.68
C CYS A 11 11.50 -10.86 10.81
N CYS A 12 11.47 -11.42 12.02
CA CYS A 12 10.87 -10.76 13.17
C CYS A 12 11.61 -9.46 13.54
N CYS A 13 12.93 -9.47 13.55
CA CYS A 13 13.74 -8.27 13.80
C CYS A 13 13.48 -7.20 12.74
N TYR A 14 13.39 -7.58 11.47
CA TYR A 14 13.09 -6.65 10.39
C TYR A 14 11.71 -6.01 10.54
N VAL A 15 10.68 -6.81 10.83
CA VAL A 15 9.33 -6.33 11.07
C VAL A 15 9.29 -5.38 12.27
N LEU A 16 9.92 -5.74 13.38
CA LEU A 16 10.03 -4.88 14.56
C LEU A 16 10.74 -3.56 14.26
N PHE A 17 11.81 -3.61 13.46
CA PHE A 17 12.51 -2.41 13.00
C PHE A 17 11.59 -1.50 12.19
N LEU A 18 10.80 -2.04 11.24
CA LEU A 18 9.83 -1.26 10.46
C LEU A 18 8.77 -0.61 11.35
N PHE A 19 8.25 -1.34 12.34
CA PHE A 19 7.29 -0.79 13.30
C PHE A 19 7.92 0.32 14.16
N ALA A 20 9.15 0.15 14.58
CA ALA A 20 9.88 1.17 15.36
C ALA A 20 10.07 2.46 14.54
N VAL A 21 10.45 2.33 13.28
CA VAL A 21 10.57 3.48 12.35
C VAL A 21 9.22 4.16 12.13
N ALA A 22 8.16 3.39 11.90
CA ALA A 22 6.81 3.93 11.70
C ALA A 22 6.32 4.68 12.94
N PHE A 23 6.51 4.10 14.13
CA PHE A 23 6.13 4.72 15.40
C PHE A 23 6.93 5.99 15.68
N ALA A 24 8.25 5.97 15.42
CA ALA A 24 9.10 7.16 15.57
C ALA A 24 8.66 8.27 14.62
N ALA A 25 8.36 7.94 13.37
CA ALA A 25 7.88 8.89 12.38
C ALA A 25 6.54 9.52 12.77
N ASP A 26 5.60 8.71 13.26
CA ASP A 26 4.29 9.19 13.71
C ASP A 26 4.43 10.10 14.95
N ARG A 27 5.28 9.73 15.89
CA ARG A 27 5.59 10.55 17.06
C ARG A 27 6.23 11.89 16.70
N MET A 28 7.18 11.91 15.75
CA MET A 28 7.78 13.15 15.24
C MET A 28 6.74 14.03 14.52
N ALA A 29 5.85 13.43 13.74
CA ALA A 29 4.77 14.13 13.06
C ALA A 29 3.76 14.74 14.05
N SER A 30 3.43 14.04 15.13
CA SER A 30 2.52 14.53 16.18
C SER A 30 3.10 15.69 17.00
N GLN A 31 4.43 15.70 17.16
CA GLN A 31 5.16 16.78 17.83
C GLN A 31 5.33 18.05 16.98
N GLY A 32 4.73 18.11 15.80
CA GLY A 32 4.74 19.29 14.94
C GLY A 32 5.90 19.38 13.95
N HIS A 33 6.84 18.45 13.98
CA HIS A 33 7.97 18.37 13.04
C HIS A 33 7.54 17.83 11.66
N LYS A 34 6.58 18.51 11.00
CA LYS A 34 6.02 18.07 9.72
C LYS A 34 6.81 18.56 8.48
N ALA A 35 7.85 19.36 8.69
CA ALA A 35 8.59 19.95 7.58
C ALA A 35 9.25 18.89 6.70
N TRP A 36 9.81 17.84 7.29
CA TRP A 36 10.44 16.74 6.57
C TRP A 36 9.46 15.89 5.76
N LEU A 37 8.20 15.74 6.24
CA LEU A 37 7.12 15.04 5.51
C LEU A 37 6.70 15.78 4.23
N ARG A 38 6.99 17.09 4.14
CA ARG A 38 6.71 17.91 2.96
C ARG A 38 7.88 17.91 1.97
N SER A 39 8.96 17.21 2.28
CA SER A 39 10.11 17.10 1.39
C SER A 39 9.73 16.40 0.09
N PRO A 40 10.14 16.91 -1.09
CA PRO A 40 9.90 16.24 -2.36
C PRO A 40 10.55 14.86 -2.40
N LEU A 41 11.65 14.65 -1.69
CA LEU A 41 12.31 13.35 -1.59
C LEU A 41 11.42 12.29 -0.93
N ILE A 42 10.77 12.63 0.20
CA ILE A 42 9.84 11.71 0.88
C ILE A 42 8.64 11.41 0.01
N TYR A 43 8.13 12.41 -0.71
CA TYR A 43 7.04 12.22 -1.65
C TYR A 43 7.45 11.24 -2.79
N THR A 44 8.62 11.43 -3.37
CA THR A 44 9.14 10.55 -4.43
C THR A 44 9.36 9.13 -3.92
N LEU A 45 9.96 8.96 -2.73
CA LEU A 45 10.14 7.64 -2.10
C LEU A 45 8.79 6.97 -1.80
N SER A 46 7.79 7.72 -1.37
CA SER A 46 6.44 7.19 -1.14
C SER A 46 5.79 6.69 -2.42
N LEU A 47 6.00 7.37 -3.55
CA LEU A 47 5.52 6.90 -4.86
C LEU A 47 6.27 5.64 -5.31
N SER A 48 7.56 5.52 -5.01
CA SER A 48 8.37 4.36 -5.39
C SER A 48 7.93 3.06 -4.71
N ILE A 49 7.19 3.13 -3.60
CA ILE A 49 6.58 1.96 -2.92
C ILE A 49 5.62 1.19 -3.86
N TYR A 50 5.05 1.87 -4.85
CA TYR A 50 4.23 1.22 -5.88
C TYR A 50 5.03 0.24 -6.74
N CYS A 51 6.34 0.48 -6.93
CA CYS A 51 7.23 -0.37 -7.72
C CYS A 51 7.68 -1.58 -6.88
N THR A 52 6.88 -2.62 -6.88
CA THR A 52 7.13 -3.87 -6.14
C THR A 52 7.78 -4.95 -7.01
N ALA A 53 8.19 -6.06 -6.42
CA ALA A 53 8.69 -7.23 -7.14
C ALA A 53 7.68 -7.75 -8.17
N TRP A 54 6.38 -7.67 -7.87
CA TRP A 54 5.32 -7.99 -8.84
C TRP A 54 5.37 -7.09 -10.08
N THR A 55 5.56 -5.79 -9.89
CA THR A 55 5.60 -4.84 -11.01
C THR A 55 6.74 -5.14 -11.97
N PHE A 56 7.88 -5.59 -11.45
CA PHE A 56 9.06 -5.88 -12.25
C PHE A 56 9.04 -7.30 -12.84
N TYR A 57 8.86 -8.32 -12.01
CA TYR A 57 8.92 -9.72 -12.45
C TYR A 57 7.56 -10.29 -12.86
N GLY A 58 6.55 -10.09 -12.02
CA GLY A 58 5.23 -10.68 -12.20
C GLY A 58 4.50 -10.09 -13.40
N ALA A 59 4.55 -8.79 -13.56
CA ALA A 59 3.89 -8.10 -14.66
C ALA A 59 4.50 -8.45 -16.02
N VAL A 60 5.82 -8.47 -16.11
CA VAL A 60 6.54 -8.87 -17.33
C VAL A 60 6.27 -10.33 -17.67
N GLY A 61 6.33 -11.22 -16.68
CA GLY A 61 5.99 -12.64 -16.84
C GLY A 61 4.55 -12.88 -17.25
N SER A 62 3.62 -12.10 -16.71
CA SER A 62 2.21 -12.16 -17.11
C SER A 62 1.99 -11.67 -18.54
N ALA A 63 2.64 -10.59 -18.94
CA ALA A 63 2.58 -10.09 -20.31
C ALA A 63 3.11 -11.11 -21.32
N ALA A 64 4.21 -11.79 -20.98
CA ALA A 64 4.81 -12.80 -21.85
C ALA A 64 3.93 -14.06 -22.02
N ARG A 65 3.15 -14.42 -21.00
CA ARG A 65 2.30 -15.62 -21.01
C ARG A 65 0.90 -15.37 -21.55
N ASN A 66 0.28 -14.26 -21.14
CA ASN A 66 -1.15 -13.98 -21.35
C ASN A 66 -1.38 -12.93 -22.44
N GLY A 67 -0.33 -12.37 -23.04
CA GLY A 67 -0.47 -11.37 -24.10
C GLY A 67 -1.27 -10.14 -23.63
N PHE A 68 -2.31 -9.79 -24.41
CA PHE A 68 -3.10 -8.58 -24.16
C PHE A 68 -3.93 -8.58 -22.88
N GLU A 69 -4.21 -9.73 -22.25
CA GLU A 69 -4.91 -9.80 -20.97
C GLU A 69 -4.17 -9.04 -19.85
N TYR A 70 -2.84 -8.93 -19.96
CA TYR A 70 -2.02 -8.14 -19.09
C TYR A 70 -2.46 -6.66 -18.99
N LEU A 71 -2.99 -6.08 -20.07
CA LEU A 71 -3.43 -4.68 -20.09
C LEU A 71 -4.55 -4.41 -19.08
N THR A 72 -5.38 -5.40 -18.76
CA THR A 72 -6.46 -5.26 -17.78
C THR A 72 -5.94 -4.93 -16.38
N ILE A 73 -4.75 -5.46 -16.02
CA ILE A 73 -4.10 -5.22 -14.73
C ILE A 73 -3.74 -3.73 -14.56
N TYR A 74 -3.29 -3.10 -15.65
CA TYR A 74 -2.88 -1.69 -15.63
C TYR A 74 -3.99 -0.71 -15.96
N LEU A 75 -5.14 -1.18 -16.40
CA LEU A 75 -6.27 -0.31 -16.73
C LEU A 75 -6.71 0.53 -15.51
N GLY A 76 -6.81 -0.10 -14.33
CA GLY A 76 -7.17 0.58 -13.09
C GLY A 76 -6.21 1.72 -12.73
N PRO A 77 -4.91 1.44 -12.53
CA PRO A 77 -3.90 2.47 -12.28
C PRO A 77 -3.85 3.56 -13.34
N THR A 78 -3.97 3.21 -14.62
CA THR A 78 -3.98 4.18 -15.73
C THR A 78 -5.18 5.12 -15.64
N LEU A 79 -6.37 4.58 -15.39
CA LEU A 79 -7.58 5.40 -15.22
C LEU A 79 -7.46 6.35 -14.01
N VAL A 80 -6.87 5.89 -12.91
CA VAL A 80 -6.60 6.72 -11.73
C VAL A 80 -5.61 7.83 -12.08
N MET A 81 -4.55 7.54 -12.84
CA MET A 81 -3.56 8.54 -13.27
C MET A 81 -4.16 9.58 -14.21
N VAL A 82 -5.01 9.16 -15.16
CA VAL A 82 -5.72 10.07 -16.06
C VAL A 82 -6.73 10.93 -15.29
N SER A 83 -7.41 10.33 -14.31
CA SER A 83 -8.40 11.02 -13.46
C SER A 83 -7.78 11.81 -12.31
N TRP A 84 -6.45 11.82 -12.19
CA TRP A 84 -5.70 12.44 -11.09
C TRP A 84 -6.17 13.85 -10.77
N TRP A 85 -6.28 14.67 -11.79
CA TRP A 85 -6.61 16.09 -11.62
C TRP A 85 -7.97 16.32 -10.96
N TRP A 86 -8.94 15.49 -11.27
CA TRP A 86 -10.31 15.65 -10.77
C TRP A 86 -10.59 14.79 -9.55
N LEU A 87 -10.29 13.50 -9.63
CA LEU A 87 -10.64 12.51 -8.60
C LEU A 87 -9.79 12.68 -7.34
N LEU A 88 -8.46 12.70 -7.49
CA LEU A 88 -7.55 12.75 -6.32
C LEU A 88 -7.62 14.10 -5.60
N ARG A 89 -7.77 15.19 -6.31
CA ARG A 89 -7.97 16.51 -5.66
C ARG A 89 -9.22 16.52 -4.79
N LYS A 90 -10.31 15.90 -5.27
CA LYS A 90 -11.56 15.80 -4.52
C LYS A 90 -11.41 14.89 -3.30
N LEU A 91 -10.75 13.73 -3.46
CA LEU A 91 -10.47 12.82 -2.35
C LEU A 91 -9.59 13.45 -1.28
N VAL A 92 -8.50 14.12 -1.67
CA VAL A 92 -7.61 14.83 -0.74
C VAL A 92 -8.35 15.93 0.02
N ARG A 93 -9.23 16.67 -0.66
CA ARG A 93 -10.04 17.71 0.00
C ARG A 93 -10.96 17.08 1.05
N ILE A 94 -11.69 16.02 0.70
CA ILE A 94 -12.57 15.29 1.63
C ILE A 94 -11.76 14.71 2.79
N GLY A 95 -10.61 14.08 2.50
CA GLY A 95 -9.73 13.51 3.51
C GLY A 95 -9.27 14.53 4.55
N ARG A 96 -8.90 15.73 4.09
CA ARG A 96 -8.48 16.82 5.00
C ARG A 96 -9.64 17.38 5.83
N THR A 97 -10.82 17.57 5.25
CA THR A 97 -11.97 18.14 5.97
C THR A 97 -12.55 17.16 6.97
N GLN A 98 -12.59 15.89 6.64
CA GLN A 98 -13.17 14.83 7.50
C GLN A 98 -12.15 14.16 8.42
N LYS A 99 -10.86 14.56 8.35
CA LYS A 99 -9.74 13.94 9.09
C LYS A 99 -9.68 12.42 8.89
N ILE A 100 -9.81 12.00 7.64
CA ILE A 100 -9.84 10.58 7.24
C ILE A 100 -8.42 10.03 7.27
N THR A 101 -8.23 8.86 7.87
CA THR A 101 -6.94 8.18 8.00
C THR A 101 -6.85 6.88 7.20
N SER A 102 -7.99 6.31 6.82
CA SER A 102 -8.04 5.03 6.09
C SER A 102 -9.14 5.03 5.01
N ILE A 103 -9.08 4.08 4.09
CA ILE A 103 -10.12 3.88 3.07
C ILE A 103 -11.45 3.49 3.73
N ALA A 104 -11.41 2.67 4.77
CA ALA A 104 -12.59 2.28 5.55
C ALA A 104 -13.25 3.51 6.19
N ASP A 105 -12.43 4.42 6.71
CA ASP A 105 -12.87 5.68 7.30
C ASP A 105 -13.47 6.63 6.25
N LEU A 106 -12.88 6.65 5.04
CA LEU A 106 -13.42 7.41 3.91
C LEU A 106 -14.84 6.95 3.53
N ILE A 107 -15.05 5.65 3.43
CA ILE A 107 -16.35 5.08 3.07
C ILE A 107 -17.35 5.31 4.21
N SER A 108 -16.96 5.02 5.47
CA SER A 108 -17.84 5.20 6.63
C SER A 108 -18.22 6.65 6.84
N SER A 109 -17.34 7.60 6.50
CA SER A 109 -17.62 9.03 6.65
C SER A 109 -18.81 9.49 5.80
N ARG A 110 -19.04 8.83 4.66
CA ARG A 110 -20.19 9.10 3.79
C ARG A 110 -21.52 8.60 4.37
N TYR A 111 -21.46 7.59 5.23
CA TYR A 111 -22.62 6.92 5.84
C TYR A 111 -22.70 7.16 7.35
N GLY A 112 -22.52 8.40 7.76
CA GLY A 112 -22.70 8.82 9.16
C GLY A 112 -21.62 8.33 10.13
N LYS A 113 -20.43 7.99 9.65
CA LYS A 113 -19.30 7.45 10.44
C LYS A 113 -19.64 6.15 11.18
N SER A 114 -20.40 5.27 10.54
CA SER A 114 -20.75 3.97 11.11
C SER A 114 -19.51 3.10 11.32
N SER A 115 -19.24 2.74 12.58
CA SER A 115 -18.12 1.85 12.94
C SER A 115 -18.28 0.43 12.39
N LEU A 116 -19.52 -0.05 12.31
CA LEU A 116 -19.83 -1.35 11.74
C LEU A 116 -19.48 -1.40 10.24
N LEU A 117 -19.81 -0.34 9.52
CA LEU A 117 -19.46 -0.22 8.09
C LEU A 117 -17.95 -0.15 7.89
N ALA A 118 -17.25 0.61 8.73
CA ALA A 118 -15.79 0.68 8.69
C ALA A 118 -15.14 -0.70 8.93
N ALA A 119 -15.63 -1.45 9.91
CA ALA A 119 -15.17 -2.81 10.19
C ALA A 119 -15.43 -3.76 9.00
N GLY A 120 -16.62 -3.72 8.41
CA GLY A 120 -16.96 -4.51 7.23
C GLY A 120 -16.06 -4.20 6.03
N VAL A 121 -15.81 -2.93 5.74
CA VAL A 121 -14.89 -2.50 4.68
C VAL A 121 -13.46 -2.97 4.96
N THR A 122 -13.00 -2.91 6.21
CA THR A 122 -11.68 -3.39 6.60
C THR A 122 -11.54 -4.88 6.37
N ILE A 123 -12.51 -5.68 6.76
CA ILE A 123 -12.52 -7.15 6.53
C ILE A 123 -12.46 -7.44 5.03
N LEU A 124 -13.30 -6.79 4.23
CA LEU A 124 -13.30 -6.95 2.77
C LEU A 124 -11.97 -6.56 2.16
N ALA A 125 -11.35 -5.47 2.63
CA ALA A 125 -10.04 -5.04 2.17
C ALA A 125 -8.94 -6.07 2.50
N VAL A 126 -8.96 -6.65 3.70
CA VAL A 126 -8.01 -7.70 4.11
C VAL A 126 -8.18 -8.94 3.22
N ILE A 127 -9.40 -9.41 3.02
CA ILE A 127 -9.67 -10.56 2.14
C ILE A 127 -9.22 -10.27 0.71
N GLY A 128 -9.49 -9.08 0.18
CA GLY A 128 -9.12 -8.69 -1.18
C GLY A 128 -7.61 -8.49 -1.38
N THR A 129 -6.87 -8.04 -0.37
CA THR A 129 -5.42 -7.81 -0.47
C THR A 129 -4.60 -9.08 -0.22
N THR A 130 -5.14 -10.09 0.45
CA THR A 130 -4.42 -11.35 0.74
C THR A 130 -3.89 -12.05 -0.52
N PRO A 131 -4.67 -12.27 -1.59
CA PRO A 131 -4.16 -12.85 -2.83
C PRO A 131 -3.05 -12.00 -3.46
N TYR A 132 -3.17 -10.68 -3.38
CA TYR A 132 -2.16 -9.77 -3.90
C TYR A 132 -0.83 -9.90 -3.15
N ILE A 133 -0.87 -10.03 -1.82
CA ILE A 133 0.33 -10.29 -1.01
C ILE A 133 0.97 -11.63 -1.40
N ALA A 134 0.17 -12.67 -1.62
CA ALA A 134 0.65 -13.97 -2.06
C ALA A 134 1.40 -13.88 -3.40
N LEU A 135 0.89 -13.11 -4.38
CA LEU A 135 1.57 -12.85 -5.66
C LEU A 135 2.90 -12.12 -5.48
N GLN A 136 2.99 -11.19 -4.53
CA GLN A 136 4.24 -10.51 -4.22
C GLN A 136 5.30 -11.48 -3.69
N LEU A 137 4.92 -12.34 -2.74
CA LEU A 137 5.82 -13.36 -2.19
C LEU A 137 6.27 -14.36 -3.26
N GLN A 138 5.36 -14.78 -4.14
CA GLN A 138 5.70 -15.66 -5.26
C GLN A 138 6.71 -14.99 -6.22
N SER A 139 6.54 -13.70 -6.51
CA SER A 139 7.47 -12.96 -7.37
C SER A 139 8.86 -12.84 -6.76
N VAL A 140 8.95 -12.69 -5.44
CA VAL A 140 10.23 -12.68 -4.72
C VAL A 140 10.91 -14.05 -4.80
N THR A 141 10.17 -15.14 -4.55
CA THR A 141 10.74 -16.51 -4.63
C THR A 141 11.25 -16.84 -6.04
N LEU A 142 10.53 -16.44 -7.08
CA LEU A 142 10.95 -16.62 -8.48
C LEU A 142 12.22 -15.84 -8.83
N SER A 143 12.52 -14.75 -8.11
CA SER A 143 13.73 -13.96 -8.33
C SER A 143 15.01 -14.65 -7.84
N PHE A 144 14.87 -15.62 -6.93
CA PHE A 144 15.98 -16.39 -6.33
C PHE A 144 16.08 -17.83 -6.86
N SER A 145 15.20 -18.23 -7.74
CA SER A 145 15.18 -19.54 -8.41
C SER A 145 15.87 -19.48 -9.76
#